data_b877279ba55c9f21a873a7bd258844ba
#
_entry.id   b877279ba55c9f21a873a7bd258844ba
#
_cell.length_a   1.000
_cell.length_b   1.000
_cell.length_c   1.000
_cell.angle_alpha   90.00
_cell.angle_beta   90.00
_cell.angle_gamma   90.00
#
_symmetry.space_group_name_H-M   'P 1'
#
loop_
_entity.id
_entity.type
_entity.pdbx_description
1 polymer ?
#
loop_
_entity_poly.entity_id
_entity_poly.type
_entity_poly.pdbx_seq_one_letter_code
_entity_poly.pdbx_strand_id
1 'polypeptide(L)'
;MSAMHPSPAAAHAAFEHNGVVVAREQFYAIACDPRRSVAVEACAGAGKTWMLVSRMVRALLDGCAPQDILAITFTKKAAGEMRQRLQQWLAEFAQADDATLRDALKVRGLVQDATDAQLQDLRALHAKLLRNGRPVQIRTFHSWFAALLRSAPLAVLDAMGLPTQYELLENDAQAVAQVWRRFQTRAVQDSDARADYMAAVAAYGRHQTHKALESALSKRVEFALADAHGVVESSIAHFAEQFPEFDGLTDPLQRVDAPAVRQHLVETARALGASTLVTCTKAAVALERAMTDGDVPSMFDALLTQAGKPRKFSDKLAGIALVQAAQDLMLQIQEARHQHDAWVHQQRMTRLARGLLEDYAALKRERGWIDMGDLERAAL
;
A
#
# COMPACT_ATOMS: atom_id res chain seq x y z
N MET A 1 15.08 -53.10 1.66
CA MET A 1 14.32 -51.93 2.14
C MET A 1 13.10 -51.79 1.25
N SER A 2 11.95 -52.26 1.73
CA SER A 2 10.69 -52.36 0.99
C SER A 2 10.02 -50.99 1.03
N ALA A 3 9.79 -50.40 -0.14
CA ALA A 3 9.04 -49.15 -0.26
C ALA A 3 7.56 -49.46 0.05
N MET A 4 7.06 -48.90 1.16
CA MET A 4 5.63 -48.87 1.47
C MET A 4 4.95 -47.98 0.46
N HIS A 5 4.22 -48.59 -0.47
CA HIS A 5 3.23 -47.84 -1.26
C HIS A 5 2.13 -47.35 -0.32
N PRO A 6 1.72 -46.04 -0.39
CA PRO A 6 0.61 -45.56 0.42
C PRO A 6 -0.68 -46.28 0.00
N SER A 7 -1.45 -46.67 1.00
CA SER A 7 -2.75 -47.31 0.84
C SER A 7 -3.72 -46.45 0.01
N PRO A 8 -4.54 -47.03 -0.91
CA PRO A 8 -5.47 -46.30 -1.74
C PRO A 8 -6.57 -45.52 -0.96
N ALA A 9 -6.74 -45.77 0.33
CA ALA A 9 -7.66 -45.02 1.20
C ALA A 9 -7.19 -43.59 1.53
N ALA A 10 -5.89 -43.28 1.38
CA ALA A 10 -5.37 -41.91 1.64
C ALA A 10 -5.58 -40.93 0.48
N ALA A 11 -6.00 -41.39 -0.71
CA ALA A 11 -6.20 -40.55 -1.90
C ALA A 11 -7.52 -39.78 -1.93
N HIS A 12 -8.43 -39.97 -0.98
CA HIS A 12 -9.75 -39.32 -0.92
C HIS A 12 -9.94 -38.30 0.22
N ALA A 13 -8.96 -38.08 1.05
CA ALA A 13 -9.04 -37.14 2.17
C ALA A 13 -8.68 -35.71 1.74
N ALA A 14 -9.56 -35.09 0.96
CA ALA A 14 -9.40 -33.70 0.47
C ALA A 14 -10.01 -32.65 1.40
N PHE A 15 -10.59 -33.05 2.54
CA PHE A 15 -11.37 -32.14 3.41
C PHE A 15 -10.82 -32.22 4.85
N GLU A 16 -10.59 -31.04 5.43
CA GLU A 16 -10.19 -30.90 6.82
C GLU A 16 -11.15 -29.99 7.59
N HIS A 17 -11.34 -30.26 8.86
CA HIS A 17 -12.01 -29.39 9.80
C HIS A 17 -11.12 -29.21 11.04
N ASN A 18 -10.62 -27.99 11.26
CA ASN A 18 -9.72 -27.65 12.37
C ASN A 18 -8.47 -28.59 12.45
N GLY A 19 -7.85 -28.88 11.30
CA GLY A 19 -6.65 -29.73 11.23
C GLY A 19 -6.94 -31.24 11.27
N VAL A 20 -8.20 -31.66 11.31
CA VAL A 20 -8.58 -33.08 11.28
C VAL A 20 -9.23 -33.41 9.94
N VAL A 21 -8.74 -34.47 9.30
CA VAL A 21 -9.32 -34.98 8.05
C VAL A 21 -10.73 -35.50 8.30
N VAL A 22 -11.70 -35.06 7.50
CA VAL A 22 -13.10 -35.42 7.62
C VAL A 22 -13.68 -35.91 6.30
N ALA A 23 -14.78 -36.67 6.37
CA ALA A 23 -15.54 -37.06 5.17
C ALA A 23 -16.17 -35.81 4.51
N ARG A 24 -16.35 -35.89 3.18
CA ARG A 24 -16.93 -34.82 2.37
C ARG A 24 -18.31 -34.38 2.91
N GLU A 25 -19.14 -35.29 3.27
CA GLU A 25 -20.49 -35.06 3.81
C GLU A 25 -20.43 -34.25 5.11
N GLN A 26 -19.48 -34.62 5.99
CA GLN A 26 -19.25 -33.91 7.26
C GLN A 26 -18.73 -32.51 7.02
N PHE A 27 -17.79 -32.33 6.07
CA PHE A 27 -17.29 -31.02 5.70
C PHE A 27 -18.43 -30.10 5.22
N TYR A 28 -19.26 -30.54 4.28
CA TYR A 28 -20.36 -29.73 3.78
C TYR A 28 -21.51 -29.55 4.78
N ALA A 29 -21.69 -30.48 5.72
CA ALA A 29 -22.62 -30.29 6.83
C ALA A 29 -22.24 -29.05 7.67
N ILE A 30 -20.95 -28.81 7.86
CA ILE A 30 -20.43 -27.65 8.60
C ILE A 30 -20.38 -26.42 7.69
N ALA A 31 -19.71 -26.53 6.54
CA ALA A 31 -19.45 -25.41 5.65
C ALA A 31 -20.69 -24.78 5.03
N CYS A 32 -21.74 -25.59 4.77
CA CYS A 32 -23.01 -25.11 4.22
C CYS A 32 -24.07 -24.76 5.29
N ASP A 33 -23.80 -24.96 6.58
CA ASP A 33 -24.75 -24.62 7.64
C ASP A 33 -24.83 -23.09 7.83
N PRO A 34 -25.97 -22.43 7.51
CA PRO A 34 -26.08 -20.98 7.61
C PRO A 34 -26.07 -20.46 9.05
N ARG A 35 -26.28 -21.32 10.05
CA ARG A 35 -26.28 -20.97 11.48
C ARG A 35 -24.87 -20.91 12.07
N ARG A 36 -23.85 -21.32 11.31
CA ARG A 36 -22.46 -21.34 11.76
C ARG A 36 -21.65 -20.24 11.07
N SER A 37 -20.74 -19.62 11.81
CA SER A 37 -19.66 -18.82 11.24
C SER A 37 -18.52 -19.76 10.89
N VAL A 38 -18.10 -19.76 9.61
CA VAL A 38 -17.04 -20.64 9.12
C VAL A 38 -16.06 -19.85 8.27
N ALA A 39 -14.77 -20.16 8.40
CA ALA A 39 -13.72 -19.74 7.48
C ALA A 39 -13.32 -20.97 6.64
N VAL A 40 -13.30 -20.84 5.31
CA VAL A 40 -12.95 -21.94 4.41
C VAL A 40 -11.76 -21.52 3.55
N GLU A 41 -10.66 -22.23 3.72
CA GLU A 41 -9.49 -22.12 2.88
C GLU A 41 -9.52 -23.19 1.80
N ALA A 42 -9.35 -22.81 0.54
CA ALA A 42 -9.38 -23.75 -0.58
C ALA A 42 -8.69 -23.17 -1.82
N CYS A 43 -7.99 -24.03 -2.58
CA CYS A 43 -7.36 -23.68 -3.84
C CYS A 43 -8.37 -23.23 -4.91
N ALA A 44 -7.87 -22.63 -6.00
CA ALA A 44 -8.68 -22.32 -7.16
C ALA A 44 -9.30 -23.60 -7.74
N GLY A 45 -10.58 -23.54 -8.13
CA GLY A 45 -11.30 -24.72 -8.65
C GLY A 45 -11.85 -25.69 -7.61
N ALA A 46 -11.55 -25.54 -6.32
CA ALA A 46 -12.00 -26.45 -5.25
C ALA A 46 -13.50 -26.35 -4.89
N GLY A 47 -14.33 -25.69 -5.69
CA GLY A 47 -15.78 -25.63 -5.45
C GLY A 47 -16.25 -24.56 -4.48
N LYS A 48 -15.46 -23.54 -4.14
CA LYS A 48 -15.86 -22.44 -3.23
C LYS A 48 -17.19 -21.78 -3.62
N THR A 49 -17.36 -21.46 -4.90
CA THR A 49 -18.61 -20.86 -5.42
C THR A 49 -19.81 -21.82 -5.26
N TRP A 50 -19.59 -23.11 -5.49
CA TRP A 50 -20.62 -24.13 -5.28
C TRP A 50 -21.08 -24.16 -3.81
N MET A 51 -20.13 -24.16 -2.90
CA MET A 51 -20.38 -24.16 -1.46
C MET A 51 -21.13 -22.91 -1.00
N LEU A 52 -20.71 -21.71 -1.46
CA LEU A 52 -21.39 -20.46 -1.13
C LEU A 52 -22.84 -20.45 -1.60
N VAL A 53 -23.11 -20.88 -2.84
CA VAL A 53 -24.47 -20.96 -3.36
C VAL A 53 -25.26 -22.03 -2.62
N SER A 54 -24.65 -23.16 -2.23
CA SER A 54 -25.31 -24.20 -1.40
C SER A 54 -25.70 -23.64 -0.03
N ARG A 55 -24.84 -22.81 0.57
CA ARG A 55 -25.14 -22.13 1.83
C ARG A 55 -26.33 -21.16 1.69
N MET A 56 -26.42 -20.42 0.57
CA MET A 56 -27.57 -19.54 0.28
C MET A 56 -28.85 -20.34 0.17
N VAL A 57 -28.84 -21.47 -0.55
CA VAL A 57 -30.01 -22.36 -0.67
C VAL A 57 -30.46 -22.87 0.71
N ARG A 58 -29.53 -23.28 1.56
CA ARG A 58 -29.85 -23.71 2.93
C ARG A 58 -30.41 -22.60 3.80
N ALA A 59 -29.84 -21.37 3.70
CA ALA A 59 -30.37 -20.21 4.42
C ALA A 59 -31.82 -19.90 4.00
N LEU A 60 -32.12 -19.96 2.71
CA LEU A 60 -33.47 -19.76 2.19
C LEU A 60 -34.45 -20.85 2.68
N LEU A 61 -34.00 -22.11 2.75
CA LEU A 61 -34.79 -23.21 3.30
C LEU A 61 -35.02 -23.07 4.80
N ASP A 62 -34.08 -22.55 5.55
CA ASP A 62 -34.20 -22.24 6.97
C ASP A 62 -35.11 -21.01 7.24
N GLY A 63 -35.69 -20.40 6.18
CA GLY A 63 -36.66 -19.31 6.29
C GLY A 63 -36.03 -17.92 6.28
N CYS A 64 -34.72 -17.81 6.00
CA CYS A 64 -34.08 -16.51 5.86
C CYS A 64 -34.69 -15.75 4.66
N ALA A 65 -35.05 -14.48 4.86
CA ALA A 65 -35.57 -13.67 3.76
C ALA A 65 -34.47 -13.39 2.73
N PRO A 66 -34.79 -13.44 1.42
CA PRO A 66 -33.74 -13.29 0.37
C PRO A 66 -32.91 -12.01 0.49
N GLN A 67 -33.54 -10.90 0.84
CA GLN A 67 -32.88 -9.60 1.01
C GLN A 67 -31.92 -9.53 2.20
N ASP A 68 -32.03 -10.46 3.15
CA ASP A 68 -31.17 -10.51 4.34
C ASP A 68 -29.92 -11.37 4.09
N ILE A 69 -29.85 -12.03 2.93
CA ILE A 69 -28.67 -12.78 2.49
C ILE A 69 -27.80 -11.86 1.65
N LEU A 70 -26.60 -11.56 2.15
CA LEU A 70 -25.58 -10.79 1.44
C LEU A 70 -24.39 -11.69 1.10
N ALA A 71 -24.11 -11.85 -0.19
CA ALA A 71 -22.92 -12.51 -0.71
C ALA A 71 -22.02 -11.51 -1.41
N ILE A 72 -20.77 -11.41 -0.97
CA ILE A 72 -19.81 -10.44 -1.50
C ILE A 72 -18.68 -11.18 -2.19
N THR A 73 -18.21 -10.63 -3.32
CA THR A 73 -17.07 -11.11 -4.08
C THR A 73 -16.27 -9.93 -4.65
N PHE A 74 -15.07 -10.19 -5.16
CA PHE A 74 -14.21 -9.15 -5.71
C PHE A 74 -14.60 -8.72 -7.14
N THR A 75 -15.17 -9.59 -7.97
CA THR A 75 -15.38 -9.31 -9.39
C THR A 75 -16.85 -9.35 -9.78
N LYS A 76 -17.26 -8.49 -10.71
CA LYS A 76 -18.60 -8.50 -11.33
C LYS A 76 -18.90 -9.86 -11.99
N LYS A 77 -17.88 -10.49 -12.59
CA LYS A 77 -18.00 -11.81 -13.22
C LYS A 77 -18.38 -12.87 -12.18
N ALA A 78 -17.65 -12.96 -11.07
CA ALA A 78 -17.94 -13.93 -10.01
C ALA A 78 -19.33 -13.71 -9.37
N ALA A 79 -19.73 -12.44 -9.17
CA ALA A 79 -21.09 -12.12 -8.71
C ALA A 79 -22.16 -12.58 -9.71
N GLY A 80 -21.92 -12.39 -11.01
CA GLY A 80 -22.77 -12.87 -12.10
C GLY A 80 -22.89 -14.39 -12.11
N GLU A 81 -21.78 -15.11 -12.02
CA GLU A 81 -21.73 -16.58 -11.98
C GLU A 81 -22.48 -17.15 -10.76
N MET A 82 -22.32 -16.56 -9.56
CA MET A 82 -23.07 -16.97 -8.37
C MET A 82 -24.57 -16.78 -8.54
N ARG A 83 -24.99 -15.64 -9.10
CA ARG A 83 -26.40 -15.32 -9.35
C ARG A 83 -27.01 -16.29 -10.35
N GLN A 84 -26.33 -16.52 -11.46
CA GLN A 84 -26.78 -17.45 -12.49
C GLN A 84 -26.90 -18.87 -11.95
N ARG A 85 -25.93 -19.34 -11.17
CA ARG A 85 -25.94 -20.68 -10.55
C ARG A 85 -27.09 -20.84 -9.56
N LEU A 86 -27.32 -19.82 -8.73
CA LEU A 86 -28.45 -19.85 -7.78
C LEU A 86 -29.80 -19.97 -8.55
N GLN A 87 -29.97 -19.11 -9.56
CA GLN A 87 -31.20 -19.13 -10.38
C GLN A 87 -31.40 -20.47 -11.10
N GLN A 88 -30.32 -21.00 -11.71
CA GLN A 88 -30.36 -22.29 -12.38
C GLN A 88 -30.76 -23.41 -11.44
N TRP A 89 -30.15 -23.52 -10.28
CA TRP A 89 -30.49 -24.56 -9.30
C TRP A 89 -31.92 -24.44 -8.81
N LEU A 90 -32.38 -23.24 -8.52
CA LEU A 90 -33.78 -23.06 -8.06
C LEU A 90 -34.79 -23.43 -9.14
N ALA A 91 -34.51 -23.18 -10.42
CA ALA A 91 -35.34 -23.61 -11.53
C ALA A 91 -35.30 -25.13 -11.71
N GLU A 92 -34.14 -25.77 -11.57
CA GLU A 92 -34.01 -27.25 -11.58
C GLU A 92 -34.76 -27.89 -10.43
N PHE A 93 -34.65 -27.37 -9.20
CA PHE A 93 -35.34 -27.90 -8.03
C PHE A 93 -36.89 -27.80 -8.14
N ALA A 94 -37.37 -26.74 -8.80
CA ALA A 94 -38.80 -26.57 -9.01
C ALA A 94 -39.45 -27.68 -9.85
N GLN A 95 -38.64 -28.39 -10.66
CA GLN A 95 -39.12 -29.45 -11.57
C GLN A 95 -38.62 -30.83 -11.18
N ALA A 96 -37.76 -30.95 -10.18
CA ALA A 96 -37.15 -32.22 -9.80
C ALA A 96 -38.10 -33.13 -9.01
N ASP A 97 -37.88 -34.44 -9.10
CA ASP A 97 -38.55 -35.45 -8.28
C ASP A 97 -37.95 -35.45 -6.84
N ASP A 98 -38.64 -36.18 -5.95
CA ASP A 98 -38.27 -36.25 -4.54
C ASP A 98 -36.89 -36.89 -4.32
N ALA A 99 -36.52 -37.91 -5.11
CA ALA A 99 -35.21 -38.56 -4.99
C ALA A 99 -34.10 -37.60 -5.32
N THR A 100 -34.20 -36.89 -6.44
CA THR A 100 -33.26 -35.86 -6.86
C THR A 100 -33.11 -34.71 -5.83
N LEU A 101 -34.25 -34.28 -5.24
CA LEU A 101 -34.20 -33.22 -4.21
C LEU A 101 -33.56 -33.71 -2.91
N ARG A 102 -33.80 -34.97 -2.48
CA ARG A 102 -33.11 -35.55 -1.31
C ARG A 102 -31.60 -35.60 -1.53
N ASP A 103 -31.15 -36.09 -2.68
CA ASP A 103 -29.72 -36.12 -3.04
C ASP A 103 -29.14 -34.72 -3.10
N ALA A 104 -29.86 -33.75 -3.68
CA ALA A 104 -29.41 -32.35 -3.73
C ALA A 104 -29.24 -31.75 -2.34
N LEU A 105 -30.07 -32.07 -1.37
CA LEU A 105 -29.95 -31.61 0.01
C LEU A 105 -28.82 -32.33 0.76
N LYS A 106 -28.71 -33.65 0.55
CA LYS A 106 -27.67 -34.49 1.16
C LYS A 106 -26.24 -34.00 0.78
N VAL A 107 -26.00 -33.77 -0.50
CA VAL A 107 -24.66 -33.25 -0.95
C VAL A 107 -24.39 -31.83 -0.45
N ARG A 108 -25.41 -31.08 -0.04
CA ARG A 108 -25.29 -29.75 0.59
C ARG A 108 -25.20 -29.79 2.12
N GLY A 109 -25.00 -31.00 2.66
CA GLY A 109 -24.72 -31.20 4.08
C GLY A 109 -25.98 -31.27 4.97
N LEU A 110 -27.14 -31.59 4.42
CA LEU A 110 -28.30 -31.99 5.25
C LEU A 110 -28.08 -33.43 5.70
N VAL A 111 -27.64 -33.61 6.94
CA VAL A 111 -27.20 -34.92 7.49
C VAL A 111 -28.40 -35.83 7.77
N GLN A 112 -29.55 -35.26 8.09
CA GLN A 112 -30.80 -36.01 8.32
C GLN A 112 -31.57 -36.14 7.00
N ASP A 113 -32.35 -37.19 6.87
CA ASP A 113 -33.24 -37.32 5.72
C ASP A 113 -34.21 -36.14 5.63
N ALA A 114 -34.24 -35.54 4.44
CA ALA A 114 -35.11 -34.40 4.19
C ALA A 114 -36.59 -34.81 4.35
N THR A 115 -37.32 -34.04 5.13
CA THR A 115 -38.76 -34.22 5.30
C THR A 115 -39.52 -33.82 4.03
N ASP A 116 -40.70 -34.36 3.82
CA ASP A 116 -41.55 -34.00 2.67
C ASP A 116 -41.89 -32.50 2.66
N ALA A 117 -42.01 -31.87 3.82
CA ALA A 117 -42.17 -30.42 3.94
C ALA A 117 -40.97 -29.67 3.40
N GLN A 118 -39.75 -30.10 3.71
CA GLN A 118 -38.51 -29.49 3.19
C GLN A 118 -38.37 -29.67 1.66
N LEU A 119 -38.81 -30.80 1.10
CA LEU A 119 -38.82 -31.00 -0.34
C LEU A 119 -39.84 -30.09 -1.04
N GLN A 120 -41.01 -29.91 -0.47
CA GLN A 120 -42.03 -28.98 -0.96
C GLN A 120 -41.54 -27.53 -0.88
N ASP A 121 -40.88 -27.15 0.23
CA ASP A 121 -40.29 -25.83 0.39
C ASP A 121 -39.17 -25.57 -0.63
N LEU A 122 -38.29 -26.55 -0.87
CA LEU A 122 -37.24 -26.44 -1.88
C LEU A 122 -37.80 -26.23 -3.29
N ARG A 123 -38.83 -26.99 -3.65
CA ARG A 123 -39.57 -26.84 -4.92
C ARG A 123 -40.20 -25.45 -5.05
N ALA A 124 -40.77 -24.95 -3.97
CA ALA A 124 -41.44 -23.66 -3.94
C ALA A 124 -40.51 -22.45 -3.93
N LEU A 125 -39.21 -22.62 -3.61
CA LEU A 125 -38.25 -21.50 -3.43
C LEU A 125 -38.18 -20.59 -4.64
N HIS A 126 -38.11 -21.14 -5.86
CA HIS A 126 -38.05 -20.34 -7.08
C HIS A 126 -39.26 -19.40 -7.21
N ALA A 127 -40.48 -19.96 -7.05
CA ALA A 127 -41.70 -19.17 -7.11
C ALA A 127 -41.83 -18.18 -5.94
N LYS A 128 -41.36 -18.56 -4.74
CA LYS A 128 -41.35 -17.67 -3.56
C LYS A 128 -40.42 -16.47 -3.81
N LEU A 129 -39.22 -16.69 -4.37
CA LEU A 129 -38.26 -15.62 -4.70
C LEU A 129 -38.79 -14.65 -5.77
N LEU A 130 -39.43 -15.18 -6.82
CA LEU A 130 -40.03 -14.35 -7.86
C LEU A 130 -41.19 -13.47 -7.31
N ARG A 131 -42.03 -14.04 -6.43
CA ARG A 131 -43.13 -13.30 -5.81
C ARG A 131 -42.67 -12.25 -4.80
N ASN A 132 -41.56 -12.49 -4.07
CA ASN A 132 -41.05 -11.57 -3.08
C ASN A 132 -40.51 -10.27 -3.72
N GLY A 133 -40.12 -10.31 -4.97
CA GLY A 133 -39.59 -9.16 -5.70
C GLY A 133 -38.24 -8.61 -5.19
N ARG A 134 -37.71 -9.12 -4.08
CA ARG A 134 -36.44 -8.76 -3.50
C ARG A 134 -35.47 -9.94 -3.61
N PRO A 135 -34.45 -9.87 -4.48
CA PRO A 135 -33.53 -10.98 -4.69
C PRO A 135 -32.48 -11.07 -3.55
N VAL A 136 -31.80 -12.22 -3.47
CA VAL A 136 -30.58 -12.39 -2.70
C VAL A 136 -29.56 -11.35 -3.15
N GLN A 137 -28.93 -10.66 -2.21
CA GLN A 137 -27.95 -9.62 -2.51
C GLN A 137 -26.59 -10.24 -2.83
N ILE A 138 -26.32 -10.47 -4.12
CA ILE A 138 -25.02 -10.94 -4.60
C ILE A 138 -24.31 -9.76 -5.26
N ARG A 139 -23.27 -9.24 -4.62
CA ARG A 139 -22.62 -7.96 -4.97
C ARG A 139 -21.09 -8.08 -4.96
N THR A 140 -20.43 -7.12 -5.61
CA THR A 140 -19.01 -6.84 -5.32
C THR A 140 -18.92 -5.93 -4.09
N PHE A 141 -17.75 -5.88 -3.42
CA PHE A 141 -17.51 -4.94 -2.32
C PHE A 141 -17.88 -3.51 -2.72
N HIS A 142 -17.37 -3.03 -3.84
CA HIS A 142 -17.66 -1.68 -4.33
C HIS A 142 -19.14 -1.43 -4.63
N SER A 143 -19.85 -2.42 -5.21
CA SER A 143 -21.28 -2.24 -5.46
C SER A 143 -22.12 -2.29 -4.18
N TRP A 144 -21.62 -2.95 -3.14
CA TRP A 144 -22.24 -2.93 -1.82
C TRP A 144 -22.00 -1.58 -1.12
N PHE A 145 -20.76 -1.10 -1.08
CA PHE A 145 -20.42 0.22 -0.54
C PHE A 145 -21.21 1.35 -1.25
N ALA A 146 -21.30 1.30 -2.58
CA ALA A 146 -22.12 2.26 -3.33
C ALA A 146 -23.60 2.19 -2.96
N ALA A 147 -24.11 1.02 -2.59
CA ALA A 147 -25.50 0.90 -2.12
C ALA A 147 -25.65 1.48 -0.71
N LEU A 148 -24.71 1.29 0.19
CA LEU A 148 -24.68 1.91 1.52
C LEU A 148 -24.69 3.44 1.41
N LEU A 149 -23.78 4.01 0.62
CA LEU A 149 -23.69 5.45 0.40
C LEU A 149 -24.99 6.05 -0.18
N ARG A 150 -25.63 5.35 -1.13
CA ARG A 150 -26.91 5.82 -1.69
C ARG A 150 -28.05 5.83 -0.67
N SER A 151 -27.96 5.04 0.38
CA SER A 151 -28.93 5.01 1.48
C SER A 151 -28.53 5.86 2.68
N ALA A 152 -27.33 6.45 2.65
CA ALA A 152 -26.82 7.27 3.74
C ALA A 152 -27.65 8.57 3.90
N PRO A 153 -27.90 9.04 5.13
CA PRO A 153 -28.50 10.34 5.38
C PRO A 153 -27.64 11.46 4.81
N LEU A 154 -28.28 12.55 4.31
CA LEU A 154 -27.58 13.70 3.75
C LEU A 154 -26.56 14.31 4.73
N ALA A 155 -26.89 14.36 6.02
CA ALA A 155 -25.98 14.85 7.05
C ALA A 155 -24.68 14.03 7.15
N VAL A 156 -24.73 12.72 6.87
CA VAL A 156 -23.54 11.87 6.84
C VAL A 156 -22.69 12.15 5.61
N LEU A 157 -23.31 12.30 4.44
CA LEU A 157 -22.59 12.66 3.21
C LEU A 157 -21.91 14.02 3.33
N ASP A 158 -22.60 15.00 3.93
CA ASP A 158 -22.09 16.36 4.16
C ASP A 158 -20.91 16.32 5.15
N ALA A 159 -21.03 15.61 6.25
CA ALA A 159 -19.94 15.42 7.23
C ALA A 159 -18.69 14.77 6.61
N MET A 160 -18.86 13.93 5.59
CA MET A 160 -17.80 13.27 4.86
C MET A 160 -17.27 14.10 3.67
N GLY A 161 -17.85 15.28 3.42
CA GLY A 161 -17.51 16.12 2.28
C GLY A 161 -17.83 15.49 0.91
N LEU A 162 -18.79 14.57 0.88
CA LEU A 162 -19.21 13.89 -0.34
C LEU A 162 -20.39 14.62 -1.00
N PRO A 163 -20.42 14.73 -2.34
CA PRO A 163 -21.54 15.36 -3.04
C PRO A 163 -22.80 14.49 -2.88
N THR A 164 -23.96 15.17 -2.80
CA THR A 164 -25.27 14.50 -2.71
C THR A 164 -25.66 13.76 -4.00
N GLN A 165 -25.14 14.23 -5.13
CA GLN A 165 -25.21 13.56 -6.42
C GLN A 165 -23.80 13.31 -6.90
N TYR A 166 -23.48 12.05 -7.18
CA TYR A 166 -22.13 11.66 -7.58
C TYR A 166 -22.15 10.63 -8.72
N GLU A 167 -21.08 10.69 -9.51
CA GLU A 167 -20.72 9.68 -10.48
C GLU A 167 -19.57 8.86 -9.93
N LEU A 168 -19.72 7.52 -9.91
CA LEU A 168 -18.65 6.62 -9.48
C LEU A 168 -17.65 6.41 -10.61
N LEU A 169 -16.42 6.83 -10.41
CA LEU A 169 -15.30 6.56 -11.30
C LEU A 169 -14.84 5.09 -11.11
N GLU A 170 -15.34 4.19 -11.98
CA GLU A 170 -14.84 2.81 -12.03
C GLU A 170 -13.42 2.74 -12.63
N ASN A 171 -13.07 3.73 -13.46
CA ASN A 171 -11.74 3.92 -14.04
C ASN A 171 -11.38 5.40 -13.90
N ASP A 172 -10.34 5.67 -13.12
CA ASP A 172 -9.88 7.02 -12.81
C ASP A 172 -8.87 7.59 -13.83
N ALA A 173 -8.53 6.87 -14.90
CA ALA A 173 -7.53 7.29 -15.88
C ALA A 173 -7.80 8.68 -16.47
N GLN A 174 -9.07 9.02 -16.73
CA GLN A 174 -9.43 10.33 -17.23
C GLN A 174 -9.24 11.43 -16.16
N ALA A 175 -9.61 11.15 -14.92
CA ALA A 175 -9.42 12.06 -13.78
C ALA A 175 -7.92 12.26 -13.51
N VAL A 176 -7.14 11.21 -13.55
CA VAL A 176 -5.67 11.23 -13.43
C VAL A 176 -5.06 12.11 -14.53
N ALA A 177 -5.46 11.94 -15.79
CA ALA A 177 -4.96 12.79 -16.89
C ALA A 177 -5.30 14.27 -16.70
N GLN A 178 -6.49 14.58 -16.16
CA GLN A 178 -6.91 15.96 -15.88
C GLN A 178 -6.15 16.57 -14.71
N VAL A 179 -5.93 15.83 -13.63
CA VAL A 179 -5.18 16.33 -12.46
C VAL A 179 -3.73 16.60 -12.79
N TRP A 180 -3.10 15.80 -13.64
CA TRP A 180 -1.73 16.09 -14.09
C TRP A 180 -1.61 17.42 -14.82
N ARG A 181 -2.60 17.79 -15.63
CA ARG A 181 -2.63 19.12 -16.28
C ARG A 181 -2.75 20.23 -15.26
N ARG A 182 -3.59 20.09 -14.22
CA ARG A 182 -3.73 21.08 -13.12
C ARG A 182 -2.41 21.20 -12.35
N PHE A 183 -1.84 20.08 -11.97
CA PHE A 183 -0.55 20.05 -11.27
C PHE A 183 0.56 20.74 -12.07
N GLN A 184 0.65 20.49 -13.37
CA GLN A 184 1.61 21.18 -14.24
C GLN A 184 1.35 22.70 -14.28
N THR A 185 0.10 23.12 -14.34
CA THR A 185 -0.25 24.54 -14.29
C THR A 185 0.16 25.16 -12.96
N ARG A 186 -0.09 24.49 -11.83
CA ARG A 186 0.36 24.92 -10.50
C ARG A 186 1.90 25.01 -10.44
N ALA A 187 2.61 23.99 -10.90
CA ALA A 187 4.08 23.97 -10.92
C ALA A 187 4.71 25.09 -11.78
N VAL A 188 3.92 25.71 -12.68
CA VAL A 188 4.37 26.88 -13.47
C VAL A 188 4.01 28.20 -12.78
N GLN A 189 2.84 28.29 -12.17
CA GLN A 189 2.28 29.55 -11.63
C GLN A 189 2.73 29.81 -10.19
N ASP A 190 2.81 28.78 -9.36
CA ASP A 190 3.24 28.87 -7.97
C ASP A 190 4.78 28.80 -7.90
N SER A 191 5.42 29.82 -7.29
CA SER A 191 6.87 29.93 -7.19
C SER A 191 7.50 28.78 -6.38
N ASP A 192 6.83 28.38 -5.28
CA ASP A 192 7.35 27.38 -4.34
C ASP A 192 7.20 25.98 -4.92
N ALA A 193 6.01 25.65 -5.49
CA ALA A 193 5.80 24.40 -6.19
C ALA A 193 6.75 24.23 -7.38
N ARG A 194 7.01 25.32 -8.12
CA ARG A 194 8.01 25.34 -9.22
C ARG A 194 9.40 25.07 -8.71
N ALA A 195 9.83 25.75 -7.64
CA ALA A 195 11.16 25.58 -7.06
C ALA A 195 11.36 24.13 -6.57
N ASP A 196 10.38 23.58 -5.86
CA ASP A 196 10.41 22.20 -5.37
C ASP A 196 10.46 21.19 -6.54
N TYR A 197 9.63 21.38 -7.58
CA TYR A 197 9.60 20.49 -8.73
C TYR A 197 10.92 20.53 -9.52
N MET A 198 11.44 21.72 -9.78
CA MET A 198 12.71 21.89 -10.50
C MET A 198 13.89 21.29 -9.71
N ALA A 199 13.92 21.48 -8.39
CA ALA A 199 14.96 20.91 -7.53
C ALA A 199 14.88 19.37 -7.50
N ALA A 200 13.67 18.80 -7.42
CA ALA A 200 13.48 17.35 -7.48
C ALA A 200 13.91 16.77 -8.83
N VAL A 201 13.56 17.44 -9.93
CA VAL A 201 13.97 17.03 -11.29
C VAL A 201 15.48 17.15 -11.49
N ALA A 202 16.12 18.20 -10.95
CA ALA A 202 17.58 18.37 -11.02
C ALA A 202 18.32 17.27 -10.26
N ALA A 203 17.79 16.84 -9.10
CA ALA A 203 18.43 15.83 -8.25
C ALA A 203 18.25 14.38 -8.78
N TYR A 204 17.03 14.02 -9.25
CA TYR A 204 16.69 12.62 -9.55
C TYR A 204 16.18 12.40 -10.97
N GLY A 205 16.04 13.45 -11.76
CA GLY A 205 15.52 13.40 -13.12
C GLY A 205 13.98 13.38 -13.19
N ARG A 206 13.46 13.85 -14.32
CA ARG A 206 12.02 14.01 -14.55
C ARG A 206 11.23 12.69 -14.38
N HIS A 207 11.79 11.60 -14.87
CA HIS A 207 11.10 10.29 -14.84
C HIS A 207 10.88 9.81 -13.40
N GLN A 208 11.91 9.85 -12.56
CA GLN A 208 11.80 9.38 -11.17
C GLN A 208 10.89 10.29 -10.34
N THR A 209 10.99 11.62 -10.52
CA THR A 209 10.10 12.58 -9.87
C THR A 209 8.64 12.32 -10.24
N HIS A 210 8.34 12.11 -11.53
CA HIS A 210 6.98 11.80 -11.99
C HIS A 210 6.47 10.47 -11.41
N LYS A 211 7.29 9.42 -11.46
CA LYS A 211 6.94 8.10 -10.92
C LYS A 211 6.64 8.12 -9.42
N ALA A 212 7.40 8.91 -8.65
CA ALA A 212 7.15 9.07 -7.21
C ALA A 212 5.80 9.76 -6.93
N LEU A 213 5.49 10.83 -7.66
CA LEU A 213 4.21 11.53 -7.56
C LEU A 213 3.03 10.66 -8.04
N GLU A 214 3.21 9.90 -9.12
CA GLU A 214 2.23 8.93 -9.60
C GLU A 214 1.97 7.83 -8.56
N SER A 215 3.01 7.35 -7.89
CA SER A 215 2.87 6.40 -6.78
C SER A 215 2.08 6.99 -5.60
N ALA A 216 2.34 8.25 -5.23
CA ALA A 216 1.57 8.94 -4.19
C ALA A 216 0.09 9.09 -4.59
N LEU A 217 -0.19 9.42 -5.85
CA LEU A 217 -1.57 9.52 -6.36
C LEU A 217 -2.28 8.17 -6.40
N SER A 218 -1.60 7.11 -6.80
CA SER A 218 -2.16 5.74 -6.83
C SER A 218 -2.44 5.20 -5.42
N LYS A 219 -1.61 5.57 -4.43
CA LYS A 219 -1.73 5.20 -3.01
C LYS A 219 -2.24 6.37 -2.15
N ARG A 220 -3.13 7.18 -2.72
CA ARG A 220 -3.60 8.43 -2.09
C ARG A 220 -4.26 8.24 -0.73
N VAL A 221 -4.93 7.12 -0.53
CA VAL A 221 -5.61 6.81 0.76
C VAL A 221 -4.57 6.54 1.83
N GLU A 222 -3.61 5.66 1.54
CA GLU A 222 -2.52 5.31 2.46
C GLU A 222 -1.63 6.53 2.73
N PHE A 223 -1.33 7.32 1.68
CA PHE A 223 -0.58 8.57 1.83
C PHE A 223 -1.31 9.54 2.77
N ALA A 224 -2.61 9.79 2.55
CA ALA A 224 -3.39 10.71 3.37
C ALA A 224 -3.49 10.26 4.83
N LEU A 225 -3.63 8.95 5.08
CA LEU A 225 -3.63 8.39 6.43
C LEU A 225 -2.27 8.55 7.12
N ALA A 226 -1.19 8.21 6.43
CA ALA A 226 0.17 8.38 6.95
C ALA A 226 0.51 9.85 7.21
N ASP A 227 0.08 10.75 6.32
CA ASP A 227 0.30 12.18 6.42
C ASP A 227 -0.46 12.80 7.60
N ALA A 228 -1.71 12.41 7.82
CA ALA A 228 -2.51 12.84 8.96
C ALA A 228 -1.90 12.47 10.31
N HIS A 229 -1.08 11.41 10.37
CA HIS A 229 -0.33 10.98 11.55
C HIS A 229 1.11 11.52 11.60
N GLY A 230 1.51 12.40 10.68
CA GLY A 230 2.87 12.95 10.60
C GLY A 230 3.93 11.95 10.12
N VAL A 231 3.55 10.73 9.75
CA VAL A 231 4.49 9.67 9.34
C VAL A 231 5.20 10.03 8.04
N VAL A 232 4.51 10.69 7.09
CA VAL A 232 5.13 11.09 5.82
C VAL A 232 6.23 12.11 6.04
N GLU A 233 6.00 13.11 6.87
CA GLU A 233 6.96 14.18 7.15
C GLU A 233 8.15 13.71 7.96
N SER A 234 7.94 12.80 8.91
CA SER A 234 8.98 12.22 9.77
C SER A 234 9.65 10.97 9.21
N SER A 235 9.32 10.55 7.96
CA SER A 235 9.87 9.33 7.35
C SER A 235 11.37 9.36 7.13
N ILE A 236 11.96 10.54 7.00
CA ILE A 236 13.40 10.78 6.98
C ILE A 236 13.72 11.77 8.09
N ALA A 237 14.53 11.33 9.06
CA ALA A 237 14.95 12.14 10.18
C ALA A 237 15.82 13.32 9.73
N HIS A 238 15.70 14.45 10.41
CA HIS A 238 16.62 15.58 10.20
C HIS A 238 18.04 15.17 10.63
N PHE A 239 19.06 15.68 9.95
CA PHE A 239 20.45 15.28 10.22
C PHE A 239 20.87 15.51 11.68
N ALA A 240 20.37 16.55 12.35
CA ALA A 240 20.68 16.83 13.77
C ALA A 240 20.17 15.74 14.73
N GLU A 241 19.17 14.94 14.34
CA GLU A 241 18.70 13.82 15.15
C GLU A 241 19.67 12.64 15.14
N GLN A 242 20.38 12.44 14.02
CA GLN A 242 21.37 11.37 13.87
C GLN A 242 22.78 11.81 14.27
N PHE A 243 23.06 13.09 14.12
CA PHE A 243 24.36 13.72 14.39
C PHE A 243 24.19 14.90 15.36
N PRO A 244 24.04 14.63 16.67
CA PRO A 244 23.78 15.68 17.67
C PRO A 244 24.84 16.79 17.72
N GLU A 245 26.07 16.49 17.28
CA GLU A 245 27.18 17.46 17.20
C GLU A 245 26.96 18.55 16.14
N PHE A 246 25.94 18.39 15.28
CA PHE A 246 25.53 19.38 14.27
C PHE A 246 24.26 20.15 14.70
N ASP A 247 23.80 19.98 15.93
CA ASP A 247 22.62 20.68 16.42
C ASP A 247 22.79 22.20 16.28
N GLY A 248 21.70 22.89 15.93
CA GLY A 248 21.69 24.33 15.69
C GLY A 248 22.24 24.78 14.32
N LEU A 249 22.73 23.85 13.47
CA LEU A 249 23.13 24.16 12.09
C LEU A 249 21.95 23.98 11.13
N THR A 250 21.88 24.84 10.12
CA THR A 250 20.89 24.72 9.03
C THR A 250 21.41 23.89 7.85
N ASP A 251 22.73 23.78 7.71
CA ASP A 251 23.45 22.97 6.72
C ASP A 251 24.65 22.32 7.39
N PRO A 252 24.82 20.99 7.32
CA PRO A 252 25.99 20.30 7.89
C PRO A 252 27.34 20.84 7.43
N LEU A 253 27.42 21.40 6.22
CA LEU A 253 28.69 22.01 5.71
C LEU A 253 29.15 23.20 6.56
N GLN A 254 28.24 23.89 7.25
CA GLN A 254 28.59 24.99 8.16
C GLN A 254 29.49 24.54 9.32
N ARG A 255 29.52 23.21 9.61
CA ARG A 255 30.43 22.66 10.64
C ARG A 255 31.89 22.98 10.37
N VAL A 256 32.30 23.12 9.10
CA VAL A 256 33.65 23.47 8.70
C VAL A 256 34.06 24.86 9.20
N ASP A 257 33.11 25.77 9.38
CA ASP A 257 33.37 27.15 9.84
C ASP A 257 33.55 27.26 11.35
N ALA A 258 33.26 26.19 12.13
CA ALA A 258 33.49 26.21 13.54
C ALA A 258 34.99 26.45 13.88
N PRO A 259 35.32 27.37 14.80
CA PRO A 259 36.72 27.73 15.07
C PRO A 259 37.61 26.53 15.39
N ALA A 260 37.12 25.58 16.18
CA ALA A 260 37.87 24.39 16.55
C ALA A 260 38.15 23.49 15.32
N VAL A 261 37.19 23.36 14.40
CA VAL A 261 37.33 22.58 13.17
C VAL A 261 38.33 23.26 12.23
N ARG A 262 38.21 24.57 12.06
CA ARG A 262 39.18 25.36 11.24
C ARG A 262 40.60 25.23 11.78
N GLN A 263 40.77 25.35 13.10
CA GLN A 263 42.09 25.17 13.71
C GLN A 263 42.64 23.77 13.46
N HIS A 264 41.80 22.72 13.63
CA HIS A 264 42.16 21.33 13.39
C HIS A 264 42.61 21.11 11.92
N LEU A 265 41.91 21.68 10.95
CA LEU A 265 42.26 21.59 9.53
C LEU A 265 43.59 22.33 9.24
N VAL A 266 43.85 23.49 9.86
CA VAL A 266 45.13 24.21 9.75
C VAL A 266 46.28 23.36 10.29
N GLU A 267 46.12 22.74 11.45
CA GLU A 267 47.11 21.86 12.05
C GLU A 267 47.35 20.61 11.18
N THR A 268 46.29 20.07 10.59
CA THR A 268 46.36 18.95 9.63
C THR A 268 47.13 19.32 8.38
N ALA A 269 46.88 20.50 7.81
CA ALA A 269 47.64 21.00 6.64
C ALA A 269 49.13 21.17 6.96
N ARG A 270 49.45 21.70 8.15
CA ARG A 270 50.85 21.81 8.61
C ARG A 270 51.55 20.45 8.76
N ALA A 271 50.84 19.47 9.37
CA ALA A 271 51.36 18.11 9.54
C ALA A 271 51.65 17.43 8.19
N LEU A 272 50.75 17.59 7.23
CA LEU A 272 50.90 17.09 5.86
C LEU A 272 52.06 17.81 5.14
N GLY A 273 52.16 19.14 5.29
CA GLY A 273 53.19 19.98 4.67
C GLY A 273 54.61 19.73 5.20
N ALA A 274 54.73 19.27 6.43
CA ALA A 274 56.03 18.88 7.02
C ALA A 274 56.61 17.58 6.44
N SER A 275 55.85 16.86 5.66
CA SER A 275 56.28 15.61 5.00
C SER A 275 57.09 15.86 3.74
N THR A 276 58.06 14.99 3.50
CA THR A 276 58.84 14.99 2.24
C THR A 276 58.11 14.26 1.10
N LEU A 277 56.98 13.60 1.39
CA LEU A 277 56.22 12.86 0.40
C LEU A 277 55.35 13.80 -0.44
N VAL A 278 55.52 13.74 -1.76
CA VAL A 278 54.78 14.57 -2.73
C VAL A 278 53.27 14.48 -2.58
N THR A 279 52.75 13.33 -2.21
CA THR A 279 51.29 13.14 -1.96
C THR A 279 50.82 13.95 -0.76
N CYS A 280 51.58 13.99 0.33
CA CYS A 280 51.26 14.76 1.53
C CYS A 280 51.38 16.28 1.27
N THR A 281 52.44 16.74 0.62
CA THR A 281 52.63 18.16 0.33
C THR A 281 51.57 18.69 -0.65
N LYS A 282 51.18 17.91 -1.65
CA LYS A 282 50.04 18.25 -2.53
C LYS A 282 48.72 18.38 -1.78
N ALA A 283 48.44 17.44 -0.86
CA ALA A 283 47.22 17.49 -0.04
C ALA A 283 47.22 18.69 0.91
N ALA A 284 48.39 19.05 1.50
CA ALA A 284 48.54 20.22 2.34
C ALA A 284 48.21 21.52 1.58
N VAL A 285 48.84 21.73 0.42
CA VAL A 285 48.59 22.91 -0.42
C VAL A 285 47.15 23.00 -0.89
N ALA A 286 46.54 21.85 -1.27
CA ALA A 286 45.15 21.81 -1.67
C ALA A 286 44.23 22.19 -0.51
N LEU A 287 44.45 21.66 0.71
CA LEU A 287 43.68 21.97 1.89
C LEU A 287 43.79 23.43 2.33
N GLU A 288 45.02 23.99 2.36
CA GLU A 288 45.26 25.40 2.69
C GLU A 288 44.57 26.35 1.71
N ARG A 289 44.65 26.05 0.40
CA ARG A 289 43.98 26.82 -0.63
C ARG A 289 42.45 26.75 -0.46
N ALA A 290 41.91 25.55 -0.29
CA ALA A 290 40.49 25.36 -0.12
C ALA A 290 39.92 26.08 1.13
N MET A 291 40.66 26.08 2.23
CA MET A 291 40.31 26.86 3.43
C MET A 291 40.38 28.38 3.20
N THR A 292 41.33 28.85 2.40
CA THR A 292 41.48 30.28 2.07
C THR A 292 40.33 30.74 1.15
N ASP A 293 39.98 29.93 0.17
CA ASP A 293 38.96 30.23 -0.82
C ASP A 293 37.54 29.94 -0.29
N GLY A 294 37.40 29.29 0.89
CA GLY A 294 36.12 28.84 1.43
C GLY A 294 35.47 27.72 0.61
N ASP A 295 36.25 26.98 -0.18
CA ASP A 295 35.82 25.93 -1.07
C ASP A 295 35.72 24.58 -0.31
N VAL A 296 34.57 24.33 0.32
CA VAL A 296 34.33 23.12 1.12
C VAL A 296 34.48 21.84 0.29
N PRO A 297 33.95 21.70 -0.93
CA PRO A 297 34.21 20.55 -1.80
C PRO A 297 35.70 20.23 -1.96
N SER A 298 36.56 21.23 -2.21
CA SER A 298 37.98 21.03 -2.32
C SER A 298 38.68 20.64 -1.01
N MET A 299 38.10 20.99 0.16
CA MET A 299 38.57 20.47 1.46
C MET A 299 38.35 18.97 1.57
N PHE A 300 37.19 18.48 1.14
CA PHE A 300 36.92 17.03 1.06
C PHE A 300 37.89 16.33 0.11
N ASP A 301 38.11 16.89 -1.08
CA ASP A 301 39.01 16.32 -2.09
C ASP A 301 40.46 16.26 -1.62
N ALA A 302 40.88 17.14 -0.75
CA ALA A 302 42.26 17.13 -0.19
C ALA A 302 42.45 15.91 0.76
N LEU A 303 41.43 15.53 1.53
CA LEU A 303 41.53 14.51 2.57
C LEU A 303 40.88 13.18 2.18
N LEU A 304 39.85 13.20 1.32
CA LEU A 304 39.11 12.03 0.86
C LEU A 304 39.39 11.74 -0.62
N THR A 305 39.09 10.53 -1.03
CA THR A 305 39.09 10.13 -2.45
C THR A 305 37.76 10.51 -3.10
N GLN A 306 37.68 10.50 -4.43
CA GLN A 306 36.39 10.66 -5.16
C GLN A 306 35.30 9.65 -4.79
N ALA A 307 35.69 8.49 -4.24
CA ALA A 307 34.77 7.49 -3.73
C ALA A 307 34.36 7.77 -2.27
N GLY A 308 34.64 8.93 -1.71
CA GLY A 308 34.31 9.31 -0.33
C GLY A 308 35.07 8.52 0.75
N LYS A 309 36.21 7.90 0.43
CA LYS A 309 37.04 7.16 1.40
C LYS A 309 38.27 7.97 1.81
N PRO A 310 38.80 7.79 3.05
CA PRO A 310 40.04 8.45 3.47
C PRO A 310 41.16 8.18 2.49
N ARG A 311 41.91 9.24 2.14
CA ARG A 311 43.17 9.08 1.38
C ARG A 311 44.19 8.37 2.24
N LYS A 312 44.94 7.46 1.65
CA LYS A 312 46.02 6.75 2.35
C LYS A 312 47.24 7.66 2.41
N PHE A 313 47.65 8.04 3.62
CA PHE A 313 48.90 8.66 3.93
C PHE A 313 49.82 7.66 4.63
N SER A 314 51.12 7.96 4.70
CA SER A 314 52.10 7.07 5.35
C SER A 314 51.86 7.00 6.86
N ASP A 315 51.82 5.80 7.44
CA ASP A 315 51.73 5.61 8.90
C ASP A 315 52.93 6.19 9.66
N LYS A 316 54.04 6.49 8.95
CA LYS A 316 55.23 7.12 9.50
C LYS A 316 55.16 8.65 9.50
N LEU A 317 54.06 9.24 9.05
CA LEU A 317 53.87 10.69 9.04
C LEU A 317 53.78 11.19 10.49
N ALA A 318 54.62 12.17 10.83
CA ALA A 318 54.51 12.86 12.11
C ALA A 318 53.13 13.59 12.14
N GLY A 319 52.26 13.20 13.10
CA GLY A 319 50.90 13.75 13.19
C GLY A 319 49.85 12.97 12.36
N ILE A 320 50.10 11.74 11.97
CA ILE A 320 49.12 10.90 11.23
C ILE A 320 47.79 10.80 11.95
N ALA A 321 47.79 10.71 13.28
CA ALA A 321 46.54 10.65 14.07
C ALA A 321 45.69 11.93 13.90
N LEU A 322 46.32 13.08 13.76
CA LEU A 322 45.68 14.36 13.49
C LEU A 322 45.01 14.37 12.11
N VAL A 323 45.73 13.84 11.11
CA VAL A 323 45.22 13.71 9.74
C VAL A 323 44.04 12.75 9.68
N GLN A 324 44.14 11.62 10.37
CA GLN A 324 43.03 10.64 10.46
C GLN A 324 41.81 11.24 11.14
N ALA A 325 41.98 11.97 12.26
CA ALA A 325 40.86 12.65 12.92
C ALA A 325 40.22 13.71 12.02
N ALA A 326 40.99 14.42 11.19
CA ALA A 326 40.44 15.34 10.19
C ALA A 326 39.65 14.58 9.08
N GLN A 327 40.15 13.44 8.65
CA GLN A 327 39.45 12.59 7.69
C GLN A 327 38.13 12.06 8.26
N ASP A 328 38.11 11.60 9.51
CA ASP A 328 36.91 11.12 10.19
C ASP A 328 35.87 12.25 10.34
N LEU A 329 36.33 13.47 10.67
CA LEU A 329 35.44 14.62 10.71
C LEU A 329 34.85 14.94 9.34
N MET A 330 35.63 14.89 8.27
CA MET A 330 35.11 15.09 6.91
C MET A 330 34.10 14.03 6.52
N LEU A 331 34.31 12.78 6.90
CA LEU A 331 33.33 11.70 6.69
C LEU A 331 32.00 11.96 7.44
N GLN A 332 32.08 12.37 8.70
CA GLN A 332 30.89 12.74 9.47
C GLN A 332 30.10 13.88 8.81
N ILE A 333 30.79 14.93 8.36
CA ILE A 333 30.15 16.05 7.64
C ILE A 333 29.49 15.54 6.35
N GLN A 334 30.18 14.67 5.61
CA GLN A 334 29.64 14.08 4.38
C GLN A 334 28.38 13.22 4.63
N GLU A 335 28.39 12.40 5.66
CA GLU A 335 27.23 11.57 6.06
C GLU A 335 26.07 12.44 6.50
N ALA A 336 26.32 13.45 7.36
CA ALA A 336 25.29 14.40 7.76
C ALA A 336 24.72 15.17 6.56
N ARG A 337 25.55 15.51 5.57
CA ARG A 337 25.11 16.16 4.34
C ARG A 337 24.22 15.25 3.50
N HIS A 338 24.56 13.98 3.34
CA HIS A 338 23.71 13.02 2.64
C HIS A 338 22.35 12.87 3.32
N GLN A 339 22.34 12.82 4.67
CA GLN A 339 21.09 12.77 5.44
C GLN A 339 20.26 14.05 5.25
N HIS A 340 20.90 15.22 5.27
CA HIS A 340 20.26 16.51 5.03
C HIS A 340 19.64 16.58 3.63
N ASP A 341 20.38 16.17 2.59
CA ASP A 341 19.90 16.19 1.22
C ASP A 341 18.70 15.25 1.02
N ALA A 342 18.73 14.08 1.66
CA ALA A 342 17.61 13.14 1.67
C ALA A 342 16.38 13.72 2.38
N TRP A 343 16.57 14.37 3.53
CA TRP A 343 15.50 15.04 4.28
C TRP A 343 14.88 16.19 3.47
N VAL A 344 15.70 17.06 2.90
CA VAL A 344 15.24 18.19 2.06
C VAL A 344 14.44 17.68 0.86
N HIS A 345 14.94 16.62 0.20
CA HIS A 345 14.23 16.00 -0.92
C HIS A 345 12.87 15.43 -0.48
N GLN A 346 12.83 14.72 0.65
CA GLN A 346 11.57 14.18 1.21
C GLN A 346 10.56 15.30 1.49
N GLN A 347 10.99 16.40 2.11
CA GLN A 347 10.10 17.54 2.40
C GLN A 347 9.52 18.15 1.10
N ARG A 348 10.34 18.31 0.05
CA ARG A 348 9.91 18.78 -1.27
C ARG A 348 8.88 17.84 -1.89
N MET A 349 9.19 16.55 -1.93
CA MET A 349 8.28 15.55 -2.50
C MET A 349 6.96 15.45 -1.75
N THR A 350 7.00 15.60 -0.42
CA THR A 350 5.79 15.65 0.41
C THR A 350 4.91 16.83 0.05
N ARG A 351 5.45 18.04 -0.07
CA ARG A 351 4.68 19.23 -0.50
C ARG A 351 4.09 19.07 -1.90
N LEU A 352 4.87 18.57 -2.85
CA LEU A 352 4.41 18.31 -4.21
C LEU A 352 3.30 17.25 -4.25
N ALA A 353 3.44 16.17 -3.48
CA ALA A 353 2.43 15.12 -3.37
C ALA A 353 1.13 15.66 -2.75
N ARG A 354 1.22 16.41 -1.64
CA ARG A 354 0.05 17.08 -1.02
C ARG A 354 -0.68 17.95 -2.04
N GLY A 355 0.04 18.81 -2.78
CA GLY A 355 -0.55 19.65 -3.81
C GLY A 355 -1.23 18.89 -4.95
N LEU A 356 -0.62 17.78 -5.40
CA LEU A 356 -1.22 16.91 -6.41
C LEU A 356 -2.51 16.23 -5.90
N LEU A 357 -2.51 15.76 -4.66
CA LEU A 357 -3.68 15.12 -4.04
C LEU A 357 -4.81 16.13 -3.76
N GLU A 358 -4.48 17.35 -3.36
CA GLU A 358 -5.44 18.46 -3.23
C GLU A 358 -6.10 18.80 -4.57
N ASP A 359 -5.31 18.91 -5.65
CA ASP A 359 -5.82 19.14 -7.00
C ASP A 359 -6.75 18.01 -7.47
N TYR A 360 -6.41 16.75 -7.12
CA TYR A 360 -7.25 15.61 -7.43
C TYR A 360 -8.57 15.64 -6.64
N ALA A 361 -8.52 15.93 -5.35
CA ALA A 361 -9.71 16.05 -4.52
C ALA A 361 -10.60 17.22 -4.97
N ALA A 362 -10.01 18.36 -5.34
CA ALA A 362 -10.74 19.51 -5.89
C ALA A 362 -11.42 19.16 -7.21
N LEU A 363 -10.71 18.49 -8.13
CA LEU A 363 -11.27 18.05 -9.41
C LEU A 363 -12.47 17.12 -9.22
N LYS A 364 -12.38 16.16 -8.29
CA LYS A 364 -13.49 15.26 -7.99
C LYS A 364 -14.71 16.02 -7.46
N ARG A 365 -14.52 16.93 -6.52
CA ARG A 365 -15.61 17.77 -5.98
C ARG A 365 -16.29 18.60 -7.05
N GLU A 366 -15.53 19.25 -7.91
CA GLU A 366 -16.06 20.09 -9.01
C GLU A 366 -16.90 19.29 -10.02
N ARG A 367 -16.51 18.04 -10.25
CA ARG A 367 -17.18 17.15 -11.20
C ARG A 367 -18.29 16.28 -10.57
N GLY A 368 -18.44 16.31 -9.27
CA GLY A 368 -19.30 15.38 -8.56
C GLY A 368 -18.83 13.94 -8.67
N TRP A 369 -17.53 13.70 -8.75
CA TRP A 369 -16.95 12.36 -8.85
C TRP A 369 -16.56 11.80 -7.49
N ILE A 370 -16.77 10.50 -7.31
CA ILE A 370 -16.16 9.72 -6.25
C ILE A 370 -15.43 8.53 -6.86
N ASP A 371 -14.27 8.20 -6.35
CA ASP A 371 -13.51 7.04 -6.78
C ASP A 371 -13.66 5.87 -5.79
N MET A 372 -13.02 4.74 -6.10
CA MET A 372 -13.10 3.56 -5.26
C MET A 372 -12.53 3.79 -3.85
N GLY A 373 -11.47 4.58 -3.71
CA GLY A 373 -10.89 4.92 -2.41
C GLY A 373 -11.82 5.80 -1.55
N ASP A 374 -12.54 6.74 -2.15
CA ASP A 374 -13.56 7.52 -1.43
C ASP A 374 -14.68 6.60 -0.94
N LEU A 375 -15.09 5.66 -1.80
CA LEU A 375 -16.16 4.72 -1.52
C LEU A 375 -15.81 3.79 -0.34
N GLU A 376 -14.57 3.29 -0.31
CA GLU A 376 -14.06 2.44 0.77
C GLU A 376 -13.98 3.21 2.08
N ARG A 377 -13.42 4.42 2.07
CA ARG A 377 -13.31 5.28 3.26
C ARG A 377 -14.67 5.68 3.81
N ALA A 378 -15.64 5.93 2.95
CA ALA A 378 -16.97 6.33 3.34
C ALA A 378 -17.83 5.17 3.88
N ALA A 379 -17.43 3.92 3.65
CA ALA A 379 -18.12 2.73 4.13
C ALA A 379 -17.59 2.23 5.48
N LEU A 380 -16.44 2.74 5.92
CA LEU A 380 -15.85 2.47 7.25
C LEU A 380 -16.41 3.41 8.30
#